data_0de7f029be6c30fe50bb3c5d39b3d471
#
_entry.id   0de7f029be6c30fe50bb3c5d39b3d471
#
_cell.length_a   1.000
_cell.length_b   1.000
_cell.length_c   1.000
_cell.angle_alpha   90.00
_cell.angle_beta   90.00
_cell.angle_gamma   90.00
#
_symmetry.space_group_name_H-M   'P 1'
#
loop_
_entity.id
_entity.type
_entity.pdbx_description
1 polymer ?
#
loop_
_entity_poly.entity_id
_entity_poly.type
_entity_poly.pdbx_seq_one_letter_code
_entity_poly.pdbx_strand_id
1 'polypeptide(L)'
;SAVTPGTPAGIMVMLAEYGTMSLEEILQPSIEMARGYPIEAQAANSIERNKEEIKKWKYSKNIFLTKPGEEREAPNEGEIFIQKDLRNTLLKLIETEKSALKKGKNRKEAIYEAYKRFYEGDIADEIARSTQEQGGLITKKDLKNYKVFIEEPLKTSYKNIDVYKLTTWVQSPVLLQSLN
;
A
#
# COMPACT_ATOMS: atom_id res chain seq x y z
N SER A 1 -8.25 -14.38 4.17
CA SER A 1 -8.90 -13.75 3.02
C SER A 1 -8.25 -12.40 2.75
N ALA A 2 -8.07 -12.05 1.47
CA ALA A 2 -7.59 -10.74 1.07
C ALA A 2 -8.77 -9.78 0.97
N VAL A 3 -8.55 -8.51 1.32
CA VAL A 3 -9.49 -7.40 1.12
C VAL A 3 -8.97 -6.48 0.02
N THR A 4 -9.85 -5.68 -0.58
CA THR A 4 -9.45 -4.67 -1.56
C THR A 4 -8.40 -3.74 -0.94
N PRO A 5 -7.23 -3.54 -1.56
CA PRO A 5 -6.16 -2.70 -1.02
C PRO A 5 -6.60 -1.23 -0.99
N GLY A 6 -6.87 -0.70 0.19
CA GLY A 6 -7.37 0.67 0.38
C GLY A 6 -6.30 1.73 0.62
N THR A 7 -5.18 1.34 1.22
CA THR A 7 -4.10 2.29 1.59
C THR A 7 -3.55 3.09 0.40
N PRO A 8 -3.23 2.49 -0.76
CA PRO A 8 -2.75 3.26 -1.91
C PRO A 8 -3.73 4.34 -2.36
N ALA A 9 -5.03 4.02 -2.38
CA ALA A 9 -6.08 4.98 -2.72
C ALA A 9 -6.14 6.13 -1.72
N GLY A 10 -6.16 5.82 -0.42
CA GLY A 10 -6.21 6.82 0.64
C GLY A 10 -5.05 7.79 0.57
N ILE A 11 -3.83 7.28 0.37
CA ILE A 11 -2.62 8.12 0.23
C ILE A 11 -2.71 9.01 -1.03
N MET A 12 -3.11 8.45 -2.18
CA MET A 12 -3.21 9.22 -3.42
C MET A 12 -4.32 10.29 -3.35
N VAL A 13 -5.47 9.97 -2.76
CA VAL A 13 -6.54 10.96 -2.58
C VAL A 13 -6.11 12.05 -1.61
N MET A 14 -5.51 11.70 -0.47
CA MET A 14 -5.00 12.68 0.49
C MET A 14 -3.96 13.62 -0.16
N LEU A 15 -3.04 13.08 -0.94
CA LEU A 15 -2.06 13.86 -1.68
C LEU A 15 -2.72 14.77 -2.71
N ALA A 16 -3.68 14.26 -3.49
CA ALA A 16 -4.35 15.02 -4.54
C ALA A 16 -5.16 16.19 -3.97
N GLU A 17 -5.92 15.94 -2.88
CA GLU A 17 -6.86 16.91 -2.31
C GLU A 17 -6.20 17.93 -1.38
N TYR A 18 -5.23 17.49 -0.57
CA TYR A 18 -4.67 18.31 0.52
C TYR A 18 -3.17 18.54 0.42
N GLY A 19 -2.46 17.77 -0.41
CA GLY A 19 -1.02 17.87 -0.58
C GLY A 19 -0.61 18.88 -1.64
N THR A 20 0.68 19.22 -1.64
CA THR A 20 1.32 20.14 -2.61
C THR A 20 2.41 19.46 -3.44
N MET A 21 2.94 18.33 -2.96
CA MET A 21 4.01 17.58 -3.60
C MET A 21 3.49 16.72 -4.77
N SER A 22 4.40 16.32 -5.64
CA SER A 22 4.13 15.30 -6.67
C SER A 22 4.13 13.88 -6.07
N LEU A 23 3.56 12.95 -6.81
CA LEU A 23 3.63 11.54 -6.45
C LEU A 23 5.07 11.01 -6.49
N GLU A 24 5.89 11.53 -7.41
CA GLU A 24 7.32 11.21 -7.48
C GLU A 24 8.05 11.58 -6.19
N GLU A 25 7.89 12.83 -5.70
CA GLU A 25 8.54 13.29 -4.48
C GLU A 25 8.16 12.44 -3.26
N ILE A 26 6.88 12.06 -3.15
CA ILE A 26 6.37 11.25 -2.05
C ILE A 26 6.86 9.80 -2.12
N LEU A 27 6.93 9.20 -3.32
CA LEU A 27 7.28 7.80 -3.49
C LEU A 27 8.78 7.53 -3.58
N GLN A 28 9.60 8.56 -3.80
CA GLN A 28 11.04 8.42 -3.97
C GLN A 28 11.72 7.66 -2.82
N PRO A 29 11.48 7.96 -1.54
CA PRO A 29 12.07 7.19 -0.43
C PRO A 29 11.67 5.72 -0.44
N SER A 30 10.40 5.42 -0.76
CA SER A 30 9.90 4.04 -0.85
C SER A 30 10.53 3.27 -2.01
N ILE A 31 10.78 3.95 -3.13
CA ILE A 31 11.46 3.38 -4.30
C ILE A 31 12.93 3.07 -3.98
N GLU A 32 13.60 3.95 -3.24
CA GLU A 32 14.98 3.73 -2.78
C GLU A 32 15.05 2.53 -1.83
N MET A 33 14.14 2.44 -0.86
CA MET A 33 14.05 1.26 0.01
C MET A 33 13.77 -0.02 -0.79
N ALA A 34 12.83 0.01 -1.72
CA ALA A 34 12.50 -1.15 -2.54
C ALA A 34 13.65 -1.56 -3.49
N ARG A 35 14.56 -0.64 -3.81
CA ARG A 35 15.81 -0.91 -4.56
C ARG A 35 16.79 -1.75 -3.76
N GLY A 36 16.75 -1.64 -2.44
CA GLY A 36 17.54 -2.43 -1.52
C GLY A 36 17.91 -1.66 -0.27
N TYR A 37 17.67 -2.27 0.88
CA TYR A 37 18.08 -1.74 2.18
C TYR A 37 18.57 -2.86 3.08
N PRO A 38 19.44 -2.58 4.05
CA PRO A 38 19.82 -3.56 5.05
C PRO A 38 18.62 -3.96 5.90
N ILE A 39 18.18 -5.22 5.80
CA ILE A 39 17.01 -5.68 6.56
C ILE A 39 17.34 -5.75 8.05
N GLU A 40 16.43 -5.25 8.89
CA GLU A 40 16.59 -5.31 10.33
C GLU A 40 16.29 -6.71 10.89
N ALA A 41 16.87 -7.01 12.06
CA ALA A 41 16.78 -8.30 12.75
C ALA A 41 15.33 -8.76 12.97
N GLN A 42 14.42 -7.84 13.33
CA GLN A 42 13.02 -8.17 13.63
C GLN A 42 12.31 -8.71 12.38
N ALA A 43 12.44 -8.06 11.23
CA ALA A 43 11.83 -8.50 9.99
C ALA A 43 12.47 -9.80 9.49
N ALA A 44 13.81 -9.88 9.45
CA ALA A 44 14.54 -11.06 9.03
C ALA A 44 14.15 -12.30 9.87
N ASN A 45 14.09 -12.18 11.20
CA ASN A 45 13.70 -13.25 12.09
C ASN A 45 12.19 -13.57 12.01
N SER A 46 11.35 -12.58 11.71
CA SER A 46 9.93 -12.83 11.47
C SER A 46 9.70 -13.64 10.21
N ILE A 47 10.41 -13.35 9.13
CA ILE A 47 10.38 -14.13 7.88
C ILE A 47 10.79 -15.57 8.18
N GLU A 48 11.92 -15.79 8.88
CA GLU A 48 12.41 -17.12 9.21
C GLU A 48 11.42 -17.93 10.04
N ARG A 49 10.84 -17.33 11.09
CA ARG A 49 9.85 -18.01 11.94
C ARG A 49 8.61 -18.44 11.16
N ASN A 50 8.23 -17.71 10.12
CA ASN A 50 7.05 -17.97 9.31
C ASN A 50 7.36 -18.65 7.98
N LYS A 51 8.59 -19.15 7.76
CA LYS A 51 9.03 -19.68 6.46
C LYS A 51 8.15 -20.79 5.91
N GLU A 52 7.69 -21.71 6.75
CA GLU A 52 6.83 -22.82 6.32
C GLU A 52 5.45 -22.33 5.84
N GLU A 53 4.93 -21.25 6.43
CA GLU A 53 3.70 -20.64 5.94
C GLU A 53 3.96 -19.86 4.64
N ILE A 54 5.07 -19.13 4.56
CA ILE A 54 5.48 -18.36 3.37
C ILE A 54 5.67 -19.28 2.16
N LYS A 55 6.22 -20.49 2.35
CA LYS A 55 6.40 -21.50 1.29
C LYS A 55 5.12 -21.91 0.60
N LYS A 56 3.97 -21.85 1.29
CA LYS A 56 2.66 -22.17 0.72
C LYS A 56 2.20 -21.15 -0.32
N TRP A 57 2.76 -19.95 -0.33
CA TRP A 57 2.38 -18.87 -1.22
C TRP A 57 3.36 -18.72 -2.37
N LYS A 58 2.88 -18.98 -3.58
CA LYS A 58 3.67 -19.05 -4.82
C LYS A 58 4.61 -17.85 -5.02
N TYR A 59 4.13 -16.64 -4.76
CA TYR A 59 4.88 -15.41 -5.00
C TYR A 59 5.66 -14.95 -3.76
N SER A 60 5.11 -15.11 -2.57
CA SER A 60 5.73 -14.68 -1.33
C SER A 60 7.07 -15.37 -1.07
N LYS A 61 7.16 -16.68 -1.31
CA LYS A 61 8.40 -17.42 -1.13
C LYS A 61 9.56 -16.87 -1.97
N ASN A 62 9.29 -16.41 -3.19
CA ASN A 62 10.30 -15.88 -4.10
C ASN A 62 10.82 -14.50 -3.67
N ILE A 63 10.06 -13.78 -2.84
CA ILE A 63 10.43 -12.46 -2.35
C ILE A 63 11.13 -12.58 -0.99
N PHE A 64 10.54 -13.34 -0.07
CA PHE A 64 10.96 -13.35 1.33
C PHE A 64 11.99 -14.43 1.68
N LEU A 65 12.02 -15.54 0.94
CA LEU A 65 12.98 -16.63 1.17
C LEU A 65 14.12 -16.49 0.17
N THR A 66 15.13 -15.70 0.54
CA THR A 66 16.26 -15.36 -0.35
C THR A 66 17.29 -16.47 -0.46
N LYS A 67 17.22 -17.50 0.41
CA LYS A 67 18.15 -18.64 0.49
C LYS A 67 17.39 -19.97 0.51
N PRO A 68 16.63 -20.27 -0.55
CA PRO A 68 15.78 -21.46 -0.55
C PRO A 68 16.62 -22.75 -0.42
N GLY A 69 16.24 -23.64 0.52
CA GLY A 69 16.91 -24.92 0.77
C GLY A 69 18.07 -24.87 1.76
N GLU A 70 18.43 -23.70 2.29
CA GLU A 70 19.38 -23.59 3.38
C GLU A 70 18.68 -23.81 4.74
N GLU A 71 19.45 -24.02 5.81
CA GLU A 71 18.92 -24.11 7.18
C GLU A 71 18.10 -22.87 7.54
N ARG A 72 18.67 -21.68 7.24
CA ARG A 72 17.97 -20.39 7.30
C ARG A 72 17.66 -19.94 5.87
N GLU A 73 16.38 -19.87 5.53
CA GLU A 73 15.91 -19.45 4.20
C GLU A 73 15.61 -17.96 4.09
N ALA A 74 15.37 -17.29 5.21
CA ALA A 74 15.23 -15.83 5.26
C ALA A 74 16.59 -15.14 5.13
N PRO A 75 16.62 -13.85 4.72
CA PRO A 75 17.85 -13.06 4.78
C PRO A 75 18.38 -12.98 6.21
N ASN A 76 19.70 -12.81 6.37
CA ASN A 76 20.28 -12.46 7.66
C ASN A 76 20.07 -10.95 7.93
N GLU A 77 20.16 -10.58 9.22
CA GLU A 77 20.22 -9.17 9.61
C GLU A 77 21.33 -8.44 8.87
N GLY A 78 21.03 -7.25 8.36
CA GLY A 78 21.95 -6.40 7.62
C GLY A 78 22.15 -6.79 6.15
N GLU A 79 21.63 -7.92 5.68
CA GLU A 79 21.66 -8.26 4.26
C GLU A 79 20.77 -7.30 3.45
N ILE A 80 21.18 -7.02 2.22
CA ILE A 80 20.43 -6.14 1.34
C ILE A 80 19.16 -6.86 0.86
N PHE A 81 18.01 -6.37 1.31
CA PHE A 81 16.70 -6.89 0.92
C PHE A 81 16.12 -6.05 -0.21
N ILE A 82 15.79 -6.69 -1.33
CA ILE A 82 15.34 -6.04 -2.58
C ILE A 82 13.92 -6.46 -2.89
N GLN A 83 13.05 -5.48 -3.20
CA GLN A 83 11.68 -5.70 -3.65
C GLN A 83 11.48 -5.14 -5.06
N LYS A 84 12.02 -5.84 -6.05
CA LYS A 84 12.04 -5.40 -7.45
C LYS A 84 10.64 -5.11 -8.00
N ASP A 85 9.67 -5.98 -7.73
CA ASP A 85 8.33 -5.85 -8.28
C ASP A 85 7.55 -4.70 -7.63
N LEU A 86 7.71 -4.51 -6.31
CA LEU A 86 7.18 -3.34 -5.62
C LEU A 86 7.76 -2.04 -6.21
N ARG A 87 9.08 -1.99 -6.37
CA ARG A 87 9.75 -0.84 -7.00
C ARG A 87 9.17 -0.54 -8.39
N ASN A 88 9.03 -1.56 -9.23
CA ASN A 88 8.48 -1.40 -10.58
C ASN A 88 7.03 -0.91 -10.55
N THR A 89 6.22 -1.37 -9.62
CA THR A 89 4.85 -0.91 -9.43
C THR A 89 4.79 0.57 -9.05
N LEU A 90 5.64 1.01 -8.10
CA LEU A 90 5.73 2.42 -7.71
C LEU A 90 6.20 3.31 -8.87
N LEU A 91 7.18 2.86 -9.65
CA LEU A 91 7.65 3.57 -10.84
C LEU A 91 6.55 3.73 -11.90
N LYS A 92 5.69 2.73 -12.11
CA LYS A 92 4.54 2.84 -13.01
C LYS A 92 3.56 3.94 -12.61
N LEU A 93 3.35 4.15 -11.31
CA LEU A 93 2.49 5.23 -10.82
C LEU A 93 3.10 6.60 -11.13
N ILE A 94 4.39 6.79 -10.89
CA ILE A 94 5.13 8.02 -11.23
C ILE A 94 5.11 8.28 -12.74
N GLU A 95 5.36 7.26 -13.55
CA GLU A 95 5.31 7.36 -15.01
C GLU A 95 3.94 7.85 -15.51
N THR A 96 2.87 7.36 -14.87
CA THR A 96 1.51 7.76 -15.22
C THR A 96 1.25 9.22 -14.88
N GLU A 97 1.64 9.67 -13.67
CA GLU A 97 1.57 11.09 -13.29
C GLU A 97 2.32 11.96 -14.30
N LYS A 98 3.59 11.64 -14.57
CA LYS A 98 4.43 12.40 -15.53
C LYS A 98 3.82 12.45 -16.93
N SER A 99 3.26 11.33 -17.41
CA SER A 99 2.60 11.26 -18.70
C SER A 99 1.34 12.14 -18.73
N ALA A 100 0.56 12.15 -17.66
CA ALA A 100 -0.63 12.99 -17.55
C ALA A 100 -0.30 14.48 -17.54
N LEU A 101 0.73 14.89 -16.78
CA LEU A 101 1.24 16.26 -16.74
C LEU A 101 1.72 16.71 -18.13
N LYS A 102 2.47 15.87 -18.86
CA LYS A 102 2.90 16.17 -20.24
C LYS A 102 1.72 16.35 -21.22
N LYS A 103 0.57 15.74 -20.94
CA LYS A 103 -0.67 15.88 -21.71
C LYS A 103 -1.51 17.09 -21.28
N GLY A 104 -0.97 17.97 -20.41
CA GLY A 104 -1.62 19.20 -19.99
C GLY A 104 -2.57 19.05 -18.80
N LYS A 105 -2.62 17.90 -18.13
CA LYS A 105 -3.39 17.76 -16.89
C LYS A 105 -2.71 18.51 -15.76
N ASN A 106 -3.50 19.03 -14.83
CA ASN A 106 -2.96 19.62 -13.60
C ASN A 106 -2.47 18.51 -12.63
N ARG A 107 -1.77 18.88 -11.55
CA ARG A 107 -1.20 17.96 -10.57
C ARG A 107 -2.25 17.00 -10.00
N LYS A 108 -3.39 17.53 -9.56
CA LYS A 108 -4.48 16.74 -8.98
C LYS A 108 -5.00 15.68 -9.96
N GLU A 109 -5.29 16.10 -11.17
CA GLU A 109 -5.76 15.21 -12.24
C GLU A 109 -4.72 14.13 -12.57
N ALA A 110 -3.43 14.49 -12.59
CA ALA A 110 -2.34 13.57 -12.89
C ALA A 110 -2.20 12.49 -11.80
N ILE A 111 -2.36 12.85 -10.52
CA ILE A 111 -2.39 11.87 -9.41
C ILE A 111 -3.59 10.93 -9.55
N TYR A 112 -4.76 11.44 -9.93
CA TYR A 112 -5.93 10.59 -10.19
C TYR A 112 -5.77 9.65 -11.39
N GLU A 113 -4.94 9.99 -12.38
CA GLU A 113 -4.59 9.02 -13.43
C GLU A 113 -3.73 7.86 -12.90
N ALA A 114 -2.80 8.14 -11.97
CA ALA A 114 -2.07 7.08 -11.28
C ALA A 114 -3.00 6.22 -10.41
N TYR A 115 -3.96 6.83 -9.71
CA TYR A 115 -5.03 6.12 -9.00
C TYR A 115 -5.79 5.16 -9.93
N LYS A 116 -6.22 5.65 -11.10
CA LYS A 116 -6.92 4.82 -12.09
C LYS A 116 -6.05 3.67 -12.58
N ARG A 117 -4.75 3.90 -12.83
CA ARG A 117 -3.85 2.82 -13.23
C ARG A 117 -3.79 1.72 -12.19
N PHE A 118 -3.79 2.08 -10.89
CA PHE A 118 -3.77 1.10 -9.81
C PHE A 118 -5.06 0.28 -9.73
N TYR A 119 -6.23 0.92 -9.84
CA TYR A 119 -7.53 0.28 -9.59
C TYR A 119 -8.27 -0.19 -10.84
N GLU A 120 -7.91 0.29 -12.02
CA GLU A 120 -8.59 -0.02 -13.29
C GLU A 120 -7.63 -0.47 -14.39
N GLY A 121 -6.32 -0.22 -14.24
CA GLY A 121 -5.28 -0.50 -15.23
C GLY A 121 -4.59 -1.85 -15.05
N ASP A 122 -3.38 -1.93 -15.60
CA ASP A 122 -2.54 -3.13 -15.59
C ASP A 122 -2.18 -3.64 -14.18
N ILE A 123 -2.11 -2.74 -13.19
CA ILE A 123 -1.87 -3.14 -11.80
C ILE A 123 -3.09 -3.88 -11.24
N ALA A 124 -4.32 -3.38 -11.52
CA ALA A 124 -5.55 -4.06 -11.12
C ALA A 124 -5.70 -5.43 -11.80
N ASP A 125 -5.32 -5.52 -13.08
CA ASP A 125 -5.35 -6.80 -13.81
C ASP A 125 -4.46 -7.84 -13.12
N GLU A 126 -3.25 -7.46 -12.73
CA GLU A 126 -2.30 -8.36 -12.06
C GLU A 126 -2.76 -8.73 -10.64
N ILE A 127 -3.29 -7.78 -9.86
CA ILE A 127 -3.84 -8.07 -8.53
C ILE A 127 -4.99 -9.08 -8.63
N ALA A 128 -5.93 -8.86 -9.53
CA ALA A 128 -7.08 -9.77 -9.72
C ALA A 128 -6.60 -11.15 -10.20
N ARG A 129 -5.73 -11.19 -11.21
CA ARG A 129 -5.17 -12.44 -11.76
C ARG A 129 -4.47 -13.26 -10.66
N SER A 130 -3.51 -12.65 -9.96
CA SER A 130 -2.71 -13.35 -8.96
C SER A 130 -3.52 -13.78 -7.74
N THR A 131 -4.52 -12.99 -7.35
CA THR A 131 -5.41 -13.33 -6.24
C THR A 131 -6.29 -14.52 -6.60
N GLN A 132 -6.90 -14.52 -7.79
CA GLN A 132 -7.77 -15.62 -8.24
C GLN A 132 -6.99 -16.90 -8.53
N GLU A 133 -5.78 -16.81 -9.08
CA GLU A 133 -4.89 -17.96 -9.27
C GLU A 133 -4.60 -18.72 -7.96
N GLN A 134 -4.61 -18.02 -6.84
CA GLN A 134 -4.39 -18.57 -5.51
C GLN A 134 -5.69 -18.85 -4.73
N GLY A 135 -6.83 -18.88 -5.40
CA GLY A 135 -8.13 -19.18 -4.80
C GLY A 135 -8.77 -18.00 -4.06
N GLY A 136 -8.25 -16.79 -4.20
CA GLY A 136 -8.85 -15.57 -3.64
C GLY A 136 -10.01 -15.05 -4.48
N LEU A 137 -10.81 -14.15 -3.90
CA LEU A 137 -12.09 -13.72 -4.46
C LEU A 137 -12.05 -12.32 -5.12
N ILE A 138 -10.97 -11.56 -4.95
CA ILE A 138 -10.88 -10.20 -5.50
C ILE A 138 -10.93 -10.26 -7.03
N THR A 139 -11.85 -9.49 -7.60
CA THR A 139 -11.98 -9.29 -9.04
C THR A 139 -11.54 -7.89 -9.45
N LYS A 140 -11.29 -7.69 -10.73
CA LYS A 140 -11.05 -6.33 -11.27
C LYS A 140 -12.24 -5.39 -11.03
N LYS A 141 -13.46 -5.93 -11.00
CA LYS A 141 -14.68 -5.16 -10.70
C LYS A 141 -14.67 -4.63 -9.26
N ASP A 142 -14.19 -5.43 -8.31
CA ASP A 142 -14.09 -4.99 -6.90
C ASP A 142 -13.08 -3.87 -6.76
N LEU A 143 -11.92 -3.98 -7.42
CA LEU A 143 -10.91 -2.93 -7.47
C LEU A 143 -11.45 -1.64 -8.08
N LYS A 144 -12.08 -1.73 -9.25
CA LYS A 144 -12.70 -0.59 -9.96
C LYS A 144 -13.81 0.10 -9.15
N ASN A 145 -14.58 -0.66 -8.42
CA ASN A 145 -15.69 -0.14 -7.61
C ASN A 145 -15.23 0.45 -6.27
N TYR A 146 -13.99 0.20 -5.88
CA TYR A 146 -13.44 0.73 -4.64
C TYR A 146 -13.32 2.26 -4.73
N LYS A 147 -13.76 2.95 -3.67
CA LYS A 147 -13.69 4.42 -3.57
C LYS A 147 -13.23 4.83 -2.18
N VAL A 148 -12.44 5.87 -2.14
CA VAL A 148 -12.11 6.58 -0.89
C VAL A 148 -13.22 7.57 -0.60
N PHE A 149 -13.71 7.56 0.64
CA PHE A 149 -14.67 8.55 1.13
C PHE A 149 -13.93 9.58 1.97
N ILE A 150 -14.24 10.86 1.73
CA ILE A 150 -13.85 11.96 2.61
C ILE A 150 -15.06 12.22 3.50
N GLU A 151 -14.91 11.94 4.79
CA GLU A 151 -16.01 11.97 5.76
C GLU A 151 -15.79 13.09 6.78
N GLU A 152 -16.86 13.67 7.26
CA GLU A 152 -16.81 14.56 8.41
C GLU A 152 -16.46 13.74 9.67
N PRO A 153 -15.41 14.14 10.43
CA PRO A 153 -15.02 13.42 11.62
C PRO A 153 -16.04 13.57 12.75
N LEU A 154 -16.13 12.54 13.59
CA LEU A 154 -16.82 12.66 14.88
C LEU A 154 -16.00 13.54 15.83
N LYS A 155 -16.69 14.29 16.68
CA LYS A 155 -16.06 15.25 17.59
C LYS A 155 -16.65 15.11 19.00
N THR A 156 -15.79 15.27 20.01
CA THR A 156 -16.17 15.61 21.38
C THR A 156 -15.21 16.64 21.95
N SER A 157 -15.58 17.31 23.05
CA SER A 157 -14.68 18.23 23.76
C SER A 157 -14.36 17.66 25.13
N TYR A 158 -13.09 17.57 25.47
CA TYR A 158 -12.58 17.13 26.75
C TYR A 158 -11.61 18.15 27.33
N LYS A 159 -11.89 18.67 28.52
CA LYS A 159 -11.05 19.70 29.17
C LYS A 159 -10.67 20.87 28.23
N ASN A 160 -11.66 21.39 27.50
CA ASN A 160 -11.52 22.47 26.52
C ASN A 160 -10.63 22.12 25.28
N ILE A 161 -10.37 20.85 25.04
CA ILE A 161 -9.67 20.36 23.85
C ILE A 161 -10.67 19.65 22.97
N ASP A 162 -10.77 20.06 21.70
CA ASP A 162 -11.57 19.37 20.70
C ASP A 162 -10.86 18.13 20.21
N VAL A 163 -11.48 16.97 20.38
CA VAL A 163 -10.96 15.67 19.95
C VAL A 163 -11.75 15.17 18.75
N TYR A 164 -11.08 15.00 17.62
CA TYR A 164 -11.64 14.52 16.37
C TYR A 164 -11.22 13.08 16.12
N LYS A 165 -12.16 12.25 15.67
CA LYS A 165 -11.92 10.84 15.36
C LYS A 165 -12.69 10.43 14.12
N LEU A 166 -12.27 9.31 13.51
CA LEU A 166 -12.97 8.69 12.39
C LEU A 166 -14.39 8.27 12.80
N THR A 167 -15.23 7.96 11.81
CA THR A 167 -16.63 7.59 12.01
C THR A 167 -16.82 6.16 12.54
N THR A 168 -18.03 5.63 12.50
CA THR A 168 -18.45 4.40 13.19
C THR A 168 -17.83 3.09 12.64
N TRP A 169 -17.14 3.13 11.52
CA TRP A 169 -16.47 1.93 10.95
C TRP A 169 -15.15 1.55 11.66
N VAL A 170 -14.72 2.34 12.65
CA VAL A 170 -13.61 2.05 13.56
C VAL A 170 -14.05 2.27 15.02
N GLN A 171 -13.21 1.95 16.00
CA GLN A 171 -13.51 2.10 17.43
C GLN A 171 -13.46 3.56 17.95
N SER A 172 -13.48 4.53 17.07
CA SER A 172 -13.44 5.95 17.40
C SER A 172 -14.57 6.41 18.33
N PRO A 173 -15.83 5.99 18.15
CA PRO A 173 -16.91 6.35 19.05
C PRO A 173 -16.66 5.92 20.50
N VAL A 174 -16.05 4.75 20.72
CA VAL A 174 -15.72 4.26 22.07
C VAL A 174 -14.77 5.21 22.78
N LEU A 175 -13.70 5.68 22.10
CA LEU A 175 -12.80 6.68 22.67
C LEU A 175 -13.52 7.98 23.00
N LEU A 176 -14.33 8.49 22.07
CA LEU A 176 -15.05 9.75 22.27
C LEU A 176 -16.05 9.65 23.44
N GLN A 177 -16.75 8.52 23.58
CA GLN A 177 -17.65 8.27 24.70
C GLN A 177 -16.88 8.16 26.05
N SER A 178 -15.68 7.59 26.02
CA SER A 178 -14.85 7.49 27.23
C SER A 178 -14.30 8.83 27.73
N LEU A 179 -14.34 9.86 26.88
CA LEU A 179 -13.91 11.21 27.22
C LEU A 179 -15.07 12.12 27.68
N ASN A 180 -16.30 11.65 27.56
CA ASN A 180 -17.50 12.33 28.07
C ASN A 180 -17.80 11.82 29.48
#